data_66f47daebf48ce1fbe9b77772814732f
#
_entry.id   66f47daebf48ce1fbe9b77772814732f
#
_cell.length_a   1.000
_cell.length_b   1.000
_cell.length_c   1.000
_cell.angle_alpha   90.00
_cell.angle_beta   90.00
_cell.angle_gamma   90.00
#
_symmetry.space_group_name_H-M   'P 1'
#
loop_
_entity.id
_entity.type
_entity.pdbx_description
1 polymer ?
#
loop_
_entity_poly.entity_id
_entity_poly.type
_entity_poly.pdbx_seq_one_letter_code
_entity_poly.pdbx_strand_id
1 'polypeptide(L)'
;MTQIRIVVADDHPVVRDGVVGVLRAQGFEVVGQAGDGARALTLVEELEPDVLVLDLRMPGTGGVEVIERLRALESRTGVLVLTTFDTDSDVVAAIEAGATGYLLKDAPTPDLVEAVRATAAGETVLSPAVATRLASRLRSPGPTAQLSPREREVLTLVARGTTNRAIAAKLFVSEATVKTHLGHIFDKLGVTDRAAAVARAYDRGILG
;
A
#
# COMPACT_ATOMS: atom_id res chain seq x y z
N MET A 1 1.28 28.00 -18.58
CA MET A 1 0.89 26.63 -18.17
C MET A 1 0.81 26.65 -16.65
N THR A 2 -0.33 26.32 -16.08
CA THR A 2 -0.50 26.28 -14.61
C THR A 2 0.41 25.19 -14.07
N GLN A 3 1.16 25.51 -13.02
CA GLN A 3 2.08 24.57 -12.38
C GLN A 3 1.27 23.54 -11.61
N ILE A 4 1.57 22.24 -11.75
CA ILE A 4 0.87 21.17 -11.04
C ILE A 4 1.18 21.28 -9.54
N ARG A 5 0.13 21.38 -8.72
CA ARG A 5 0.18 21.52 -7.27
C ARG A 5 0.07 20.15 -6.60
N ILE A 6 1.00 19.84 -5.71
CA ILE A 6 1.15 18.49 -5.14
C ILE A 6 1.18 18.55 -3.62
N VAL A 7 0.45 17.65 -2.99
CA VAL A 7 0.67 17.27 -1.58
C VAL A 7 1.38 15.92 -1.54
N VAL A 8 2.38 15.79 -0.66
CA VAL A 8 3.12 14.52 -0.44
C VAL A 8 2.85 14.03 0.97
N ALA A 9 2.37 12.79 1.08
CA ALA A 9 2.05 12.12 2.34
C ALA A 9 2.84 10.80 2.49
N ASP A 10 3.73 10.75 3.49
CA ASP A 10 4.57 9.61 3.81
C ASP A 10 5.01 9.72 5.27
N ASP A 11 4.95 8.65 6.05
CA ASP A 11 5.32 8.68 7.46
C ASP A 11 6.84 8.64 7.69
N HIS A 12 7.64 8.34 6.64
CA HIS A 12 9.10 8.35 6.69
C HIS A 12 9.67 9.71 6.24
N PRO A 13 10.18 10.57 7.15
CA PRO A 13 10.60 11.93 6.80
C PRO A 13 11.65 11.97 5.69
N VAL A 14 12.65 11.08 5.72
CA VAL A 14 13.73 11.05 4.73
C VAL A 14 13.21 10.72 3.32
N VAL A 15 12.27 9.79 3.23
CA VAL A 15 11.63 9.42 1.95
C VAL A 15 10.79 10.58 1.44
N ARG A 16 9.95 11.15 2.30
CA ARG A 16 9.11 12.31 1.97
C ARG A 16 9.93 13.47 1.45
N ASP A 17 11.01 13.85 2.16
CA ASP A 17 11.89 14.95 1.76
C ASP A 17 12.59 14.65 0.43
N GLY A 18 12.99 13.39 0.19
CA GLY A 18 13.56 12.95 -1.08
C GLY A 18 12.58 13.12 -2.25
N VAL A 19 11.34 12.64 -2.09
CA VAL A 19 10.28 12.79 -3.10
C VAL A 19 9.99 14.26 -3.37
N VAL A 20 9.85 15.08 -2.31
CA VAL A 20 9.64 16.53 -2.43
C VAL A 20 10.78 17.21 -3.19
N GLY A 21 12.03 16.84 -2.88
CA GLY A 21 13.21 17.37 -3.57
C GLY A 21 13.18 17.05 -5.07
N VAL A 22 12.87 15.80 -5.43
CA VAL A 22 12.75 15.37 -6.82
C VAL A 22 11.63 16.15 -7.53
N LEU A 23 10.44 16.23 -6.96
CA LEU A 23 9.30 16.90 -7.57
C LEU A 23 9.57 18.39 -7.82
N ARG A 24 10.14 19.09 -6.83
CA ARG A 24 10.53 20.51 -6.98
C ARG A 24 11.60 20.72 -8.05
N ALA A 25 12.60 19.84 -8.12
CA ALA A 25 13.64 19.91 -9.14
C ALA A 25 13.09 19.73 -10.57
N GLN A 26 11.95 19.04 -10.71
CA GLN A 26 11.24 18.83 -11.97
C GLN A 26 10.17 19.89 -12.27
N GLY A 27 10.13 20.96 -11.47
CA GLY A 27 9.28 22.13 -11.72
C GLY A 27 7.85 21.98 -11.20
N PHE A 28 7.55 21.00 -10.35
CA PHE A 28 6.25 20.90 -9.69
C PHE A 28 6.19 21.79 -8.43
N GLU A 29 4.98 22.22 -8.08
CA GLU A 29 4.73 22.98 -6.88
C GLU A 29 4.28 22.07 -5.72
N VAL A 30 5.17 21.76 -4.79
CA VAL A 30 4.79 21.01 -3.58
C VAL A 30 4.23 21.99 -2.55
N VAL A 31 2.89 22.00 -2.44
CA VAL A 31 2.11 22.92 -1.61
C VAL A 31 1.92 22.43 -0.18
N GLY A 32 2.10 21.12 0.08
CA GLY A 32 1.95 20.56 1.43
C GLY A 32 2.68 19.24 1.61
N GLN A 33 2.94 18.92 2.89
CA GLN A 33 3.55 17.65 3.30
C GLN A 33 2.82 17.12 4.54
N ALA A 34 2.56 15.81 4.57
CA ALA A 34 1.92 15.12 5.67
C ALA A 34 2.76 13.91 6.13
N GLY A 35 2.77 13.64 7.42
CA GLY A 35 3.38 12.44 8.00
C GLY A 35 2.38 11.34 8.35
N ASP A 36 1.09 11.59 8.12
CA ASP A 36 -0.01 10.66 8.38
C ASP A 36 -1.22 10.99 7.49
N GLY A 37 -2.15 10.04 7.42
CA GLY A 37 -3.32 10.15 6.56
C GLY A 37 -4.32 11.23 6.98
N ALA A 38 -4.47 11.49 8.28
CA ALA A 38 -5.40 12.52 8.77
C ALA A 38 -4.93 13.91 8.34
N ARG A 39 -3.62 14.18 8.47
CA ARG A 39 -3.03 15.42 8.00
C ARG A 39 -3.07 15.55 6.48
N ALA A 40 -2.90 14.43 5.76
CA ALA A 40 -3.02 14.41 4.30
C ALA A 40 -4.42 14.86 3.85
N LEU A 41 -5.49 14.32 4.45
CA LEU A 41 -6.86 14.72 4.17
C LEU A 41 -7.09 16.21 4.43
N THR A 42 -6.68 16.70 5.59
CA THR A 42 -6.79 18.14 5.92
C THR A 42 -6.12 19.01 4.88
N LEU A 43 -4.89 18.65 4.45
CA LEU A 43 -4.16 19.43 3.44
C LEU A 43 -4.82 19.38 2.05
N VAL A 44 -5.42 18.25 1.67
CA VAL A 44 -6.15 18.15 0.42
C VAL A 44 -7.39 19.03 0.44
N GLU A 45 -8.15 19.05 1.55
CA GLU A 45 -9.33 19.89 1.71
C GLU A 45 -8.98 21.39 1.74
N GLU A 46 -7.89 21.78 2.44
CA GLU A 46 -7.46 23.17 2.57
C GLU A 46 -6.83 23.75 1.29
N LEU A 47 -6.05 22.92 0.58
CA LEU A 47 -5.19 23.37 -0.51
C LEU A 47 -5.70 23.01 -1.90
N GLU A 48 -6.64 22.09 -2.01
CA GLU A 48 -7.18 21.58 -3.30
C GLU A 48 -6.04 21.32 -4.32
N PRO A 49 -5.07 20.41 -4.01
CA PRO A 49 -3.97 20.11 -4.92
C PRO A 49 -4.48 19.34 -6.14
N ASP A 50 -3.73 19.40 -7.25
CA ASP A 50 -4.01 18.58 -8.43
C ASP A 50 -3.70 17.10 -8.16
N VAL A 51 -2.64 16.81 -7.37
CA VAL A 51 -2.19 15.45 -7.06
C VAL A 51 -1.85 15.30 -5.59
N LEU A 52 -2.30 14.20 -4.99
CA LEU A 52 -1.81 13.66 -3.73
C LEU A 52 -0.87 12.49 -4.03
N VAL A 53 0.42 12.63 -3.73
CA VAL A 53 1.37 11.50 -3.69
C VAL A 53 1.28 10.88 -2.31
N LEU A 54 0.88 9.60 -2.23
CA LEU A 54 0.41 8.96 -0.99
C LEU A 54 1.11 7.64 -0.73
N ASP A 55 1.73 7.49 0.45
CA ASP A 55 2.08 6.16 0.94
C ASP A 55 0.84 5.45 1.52
N LEU A 56 0.75 4.14 1.30
CA LEU A 56 -0.34 3.33 1.84
C LEU A 56 -0.16 3.02 3.32
N ARG A 57 1.09 2.89 3.77
CA ARG A 57 1.38 2.45 5.14
C ARG A 57 1.81 3.62 6.02
N MET A 58 0.81 4.27 6.59
CA MET A 58 1.00 5.34 7.56
C MET A 58 0.30 5.00 8.88
N PRO A 59 0.82 5.48 10.01
CA PRO A 59 0.18 5.28 11.32
C PRO A 59 -1.18 6.00 11.40
N GLY A 60 -2.11 5.42 12.14
CA GLY A 60 -3.47 5.97 12.29
C GLY A 60 -4.31 5.75 11.05
N THR A 61 -4.66 6.80 10.34
CA THR A 61 -5.43 6.71 9.08
C THR A 61 -4.53 6.22 7.96
N GLY A 62 -4.76 5.00 7.48
CA GLY A 62 -3.99 4.40 6.38
C GLY A 62 -4.31 5.00 5.01
N GLY A 63 -3.42 4.78 4.04
CA GLY A 63 -3.58 5.36 2.70
C GLY A 63 -4.85 4.91 1.98
N VAL A 64 -5.28 3.66 2.11
CA VAL A 64 -6.53 3.19 1.51
C VAL A 64 -7.73 3.96 2.06
N GLU A 65 -7.79 4.17 3.39
CA GLU A 65 -8.85 4.96 4.02
C GLU A 65 -8.83 6.42 3.54
N VAL A 66 -7.64 7.00 3.30
CA VAL A 66 -7.51 8.34 2.71
C VAL A 66 -8.16 8.38 1.33
N ILE A 67 -7.87 7.41 0.46
CA ILE A 67 -8.44 7.32 -0.89
C ILE A 67 -9.97 7.20 -0.84
N GLU A 68 -10.50 6.31 0.01
CA GLU A 68 -11.94 6.11 0.18
C GLU A 68 -12.64 7.40 0.64
N ARG A 69 -12.05 8.13 1.59
CA ARG A 69 -12.61 9.41 2.07
C ARG A 69 -12.59 10.49 1.00
N LEU A 70 -11.49 10.62 0.24
CA LEU A 70 -11.42 11.58 -0.88
C LEU A 70 -12.45 11.26 -1.97
N ARG A 71 -12.67 9.98 -2.25
CA ARG A 71 -13.72 9.54 -3.18
C ARG A 71 -15.12 9.87 -2.66
N ALA A 72 -15.39 9.63 -1.38
CA ALA A 72 -16.67 9.96 -0.76
C ALA A 72 -16.98 11.47 -0.75
N LEU A 73 -15.93 12.30 -0.71
CA LEU A 73 -16.00 13.76 -0.80
C LEU A 73 -16.05 14.27 -2.26
N GLU A 74 -16.06 13.37 -3.24
CA GLU A 74 -15.99 13.72 -4.68
C GLU A 74 -14.82 14.66 -5.02
N SER A 75 -13.69 14.48 -4.31
CA SER A 75 -12.48 15.29 -4.52
C SER A 75 -11.97 15.16 -5.95
N ARG A 76 -11.55 16.29 -6.53
CA ARG A 76 -10.92 16.33 -7.85
C ARG A 76 -9.43 15.99 -7.83
N THR A 77 -8.83 15.90 -6.64
CA THR A 77 -7.41 15.57 -6.46
C THR A 77 -7.14 14.16 -6.95
N GLY A 78 -6.26 14.01 -7.92
CA GLY A 78 -5.77 12.70 -8.37
C GLY A 78 -4.89 12.06 -7.28
N VAL A 79 -5.05 10.77 -7.00
CA VAL A 79 -4.23 10.08 -6.00
C VAL A 79 -3.24 9.16 -6.69
N LEU A 80 -1.94 9.51 -6.57
CA LEU A 80 -0.81 8.67 -6.98
C LEU A 80 -0.23 7.95 -5.75
N VAL A 81 -0.47 6.65 -5.67
CA VAL A 81 0.12 5.81 -4.63
C VAL A 81 1.60 5.60 -4.91
N LEU A 82 2.44 5.87 -3.91
CA LEU A 82 3.89 5.66 -3.95
C LEU A 82 4.31 4.86 -2.72
N THR A 83 4.58 3.56 -2.86
CA THR A 83 4.84 2.66 -1.73
C THR A 83 6.03 1.73 -1.95
N THR A 84 6.65 1.29 -0.86
CA THR A 84 7.72 0.26 -0.90
C THR A 84 7.15 -1.15 -0.97
N PHE A 85 5.87 -1.33 -0.63
CA PHE A 85 5.24 -2.63 -0.51
C PHE A 85 4.22 -2.83 -1.62
N ASP A 86 4.27 -4.03 -2.15
CA ASP A 86 3.57 -4.46 -3.33
C ASP A 86 2.84 -5.78 -3.08
N THR A 87 2.22 -5.94 -1.90
CA THR A 87 1.34 -7.08 -1.73
C THR A 87 0.17 -6.95 -2.68
N ASP A 88 -0.22 -8.06 -3.30
CA ASP A 88 -1.32 -8.07 -4.26
C ASP A 88 -2.62 -7.50 -3.65
N SER A 89 -2.80 -7.64 -2.32
CA SER A 89 -3.93 -7.08 -1.58
C SER A 89 -3.90 -5.56 -1.49
N ASP A 90 -2.73 -4.96 -1.21
CA ASP A 90 -2.60 -3.50 -1.05
C ASP A 90 -2.83 -2.79 -2.40
N VAL A 91 -2.28 -3.36 -3.49
CA VAL A 91 -2.48 -2.84 -4.86
C VAL A 91 -3.96 -2.82 -5.20
N VAL A 92 -4.65 -3.95 -5.00
CA VAL A 92 -6.06 -4.07 -5.37
C VAL A 92 -6.92 -3.18 -4.49
N ALA A 93 -6.69 -3.17 -3.17
CA ALA A 93 -7.45 -2.31 -2.26
C ALA A 93 -7.33 -0.82 -2.64
N ALA A 94 -6.13 -0.35 -2.98
CA ALA A 94 -5.93 1.04 -3.40
C ALA A 94 -6.66 1.37 -4.72
N ILE A 95 -6.63 0.46 -5.69
CA ILE A 95 -7.31 0.64 -6.98
C ILE A 95 -8.85 0.60 -6.80
N GLU A 96 -9.38 -0.35 -6.02
CA GLU A 96 -10.80 -0.46 -5.70
C GLU A 96 -11.30 0.76 -4.93
N ALA A 97 -10.47 1.32 -4.04
CA ALA A 97 -10.76 2.56 -3.33
C ALA A 97 -10.82 3.77 -4.27
N GLY A 98 -10.16 3.72 -5.43
CA GLY A 98 -10.20 4.78 -6.44
C GLY A 98 -8.88 5.52 -6.66
N ALA A 99 -7.72 4.91 -6.34
CA ALA A 99 -6.43 5.47 -6.70
C ALA A 99 -6.32 5.68 -8.22
N THR A 100 -5.84 6.86 -8.63
CA THR A 100 -5.65 7.20 -10.04
C THR A 100 -4.35 6.61 -10.58
N GLY A 101 -3.31 6.47 -9.73
CA GLY A 101 -2.04 5.91 -10.13
C GLY A 101 -1.40 5.07 -9.02
N TYR A 102 -0.50 4.17 -9.43
CA TYR A 102 0.24 3.31 -8.52
C TYR A 102 1.68 3.11 -9.00
N LEU A 103 2.64 3.47 -8.15
CA LEU A 103 4.06 3.39 -8.42
C LEU A 103 4.82 2.83 -7.20
N LEU A 104 5.92 2.14 -7.43
CA LEU A 104 6.81 1.71 -6.36
C LEU A 104 7.81 2.82 -6.01
N LYS A 105 8.24 2.92 -4.75
CA LYS A 105 9.21 3.94 -4.27
C LYS A 105 10.61 3.80 -4.87
N ASP A 106 10.93 2.64 -5.45
CA ASP A 106 12.18 2.38 -6.18
C ASP A 106 12.09 2.71 -7.68
N ALA A 107 10.94 3.22 -8.13
CA ALA A 107 10.76 3.63 -9.52
C ALA A 107 11.73 4.74 -9.91
N PRO A 108 12.25 4.73 -11.16
CA PRO A 108 13.10 5.80 -11.67
C PRO A 108 12.41 7.17 -11.61
N THR A 109 13.19 8.24 -11.36
CA THR A 109 12.66 9.62 -11.35
C THR A 109 11.81 9.98 -12.57
N PRO A 110 12.19 9.61 -13.82
CA PRO A 110 11.35 9.90 -14.98
C PRO A 110 9.95 9.30 -14.90
N ASP A 111 9.83 8.07 -14.36
CA ASP A 111 8.55 7.37 -14.21
C ASP A 111 7.66 8.08 -13.19
N LEU A 112 8.25 8.57 -12.08
CA LEU A 112 7.52 9.37 -11.08
C LEU A 112 6.99 10.66 -11.69
N VAL A 113 7.81 11.35 -12.49
CA VAL A 113 7.42 12.61 -13.17
C VAL A 113 6.27 12.38 -14.14
N GLU A 114 6.36 11.34 -14.95
CA GLU A 114 5.31 10.96 -15.89
C GLU A 114 4.03 10.57 -15.16
N ALA A 115 4.13 9.76 -14.11
CA ALA A 115 2.99 9.36 -13.31
C ALA A 115 2.27 10.55 -12.67
N VAL A 116 3.01 11.53 -12.13
CA VAL A 116 2.41 12.76 -11.56
C VAL A 116 1.66 13.55 -12.64
N ARG A 117 2.24 13.72 -13.83
CA ARG A 117 1.60 14.45 -14.93
C ARG A 117 0.32 13.77 -15.42
N ALA A 118 0.39 12.46 -15.60
CA ALA A 118 -0.77 11.67 -16.04
C ALA A 118 -1.87 11.65 -14.97
N THR A 119 -1.49 11.50 -13.67
CA THR A 119 -2.44 11.58 -12.56
C THR A 119 -3.15 12.95 -12.51
N ALA A 120 -2.40 14.05 -12.71
CA ALA A 120 -2.98 15.40 -12.78
C ALA A 120 -3.91 15.59 -13.99
N ALA A 121 -3.70 14.85 -15.06
CA ALA A 121 -4.58 14.83 -16.23
C ALA A 121 -5.81 13.91 -16.05
N GLY A 122 -5.92 13.20 -14.91
CA GLY A 122 -6.99 12.22 -14.66
C GLY A 122 -6.78 10.88 -15.35
N GLU A 123 -5.57 10.62 -15.87
CA GLU A 123 -5.22 9.36 -16.52
C GLU A 123 -4.80 8.32 -15.50
N THR A 124 -5.17 7.05 -15.74
CA THR A 124 -4.75 5.95 -14.87
C THR A 124 -3.32 5.51 -15.20
N VAL A 125 -2.46 5.50 -14.18
CA VAL A 125 -1.05 5.09 -14.31
C VAL A 125 -0.77 3.88 -13.44
N LEU A 126 -0.35 2.80 -14.08
CA LEU A 126 0.09 1.59 -13.39
C LEU A 126 1.48 1.22 -13.90
N SER A 127 2.45 1.03 -12.99
CA SER A 127 3.74 0.46 -13.42
C SER A 127 3.52 -0.93 -14.04
N PRO A 128 4.38 -1.38 -14.97
CA PRO A 128 4.26 -2.71 -15.58
C PRO A 128 4.20 -3.85 -14.56
N ALA A 129 4.93 -3.72 -13.44
CA ALA A 129 4.91 -4.68 -12.35
C ALA A 129 3.51 -4.74 -11.68
N VAL A 130 2.91 -3.59 -11.41
CA VAL A 130 1.57 -3.47 -10.81
C VAL A 130 0.49 -3.97 -11.79
N ALA A 131 0.59 -3.59 -13.06
CA ALA A 131 -0.34 -4.06 -14.09
C ALA A 131 -0.33 -5.59 -14.26
N THR A 132 0.86 -6.21 -14.23
CA THR A 132 1.02 -7.67 -14.29
C THR A 132 0.34 -8.37 -13.11
N ARG A 133 0.47 -7.83 -11.90
CA ARG A 133 -0.15 -8.36 -10.68
C ARG A 133 -1.66 -8.23 -10.71
N LEU A 134 -2.17 -7.06 -11.09
CA LEU A 134 -3.59 -6.85 -11.27
C LEU A 134 -4.18 -7.84 -12.29
N ALA A 135 -3.52 -8.02 -13.42
CA ALA A 135 -3.92 -8.98 -14.46
C ALA A 135 -3.89 -10.43 -13.95
N SER A 136 -2.93 -10.81 -13.11
CA SER A 136 -2.86 -12.15 -12.52
C SER A 136 -4.03 -12.40 -11.57
N ARG A 137 -4.40 -11.39 -10.79
CA ARG A 137 -5.56 -11.49 -9.86
C ARG A 137 -6.90 -11.54 -10.58
N LEU A 138 -7.07 -10.77 -11.64
CA LEU A 138 -8.28 -10.81 -12.48
C LEU A 138 -8.48 -12.17 -13.18
N ARG A 139 -7.39 -12.87 -13.48
CA ARG A 139 -7.44 -14.23 -14.05
C ARG A 139 -7.75 -15.32 -13.02
N SER A 140 -7.65 -15.01 -11.73
CA SER A 140 -7.98 -15.92 -10.62
C SER A 140 -9.11 -15.32 -9.79
N PRO A 141 -10.37 -15.37 -10.27
CA PRO A 141 -11.49 -14.82 -9.53
C PRO A 141 -11.87 -15.77 -8.40
N GLY A 142 -11.52 -15.41 -7.17
CA GLY A 142 -12.01 -16.13 -5.99
C GLY A 142 -11.24 -15.76 -4.73
N PRO A 143 -11.90 -15.69 -3.56
CA PRO A 143 -11.28 -15.44 -2.27
C PRO A 143 -10.64 -16.72 -1.70
N THR A 144 -9.71 -17.30 -2.46
CA THR A 144 -8.78 -18.31 -1.93
C THR A 144 -7.37 -17.84 -2.23
N ALA A 145 -6.94 -16.76 -1.59
CA ALA A 145 -5.54 -16.46 -1.50
C ALA A 145 -4.88 -17.64 -0.79
N GLN A 146 -4.44 -18.63 -1.57
CA GLN A 146 -3.71 -19.76 -1.02
C GLN A 146 -2.47 -19.21 -0.31
N LEU A 147 -2.27 -19.68 0.91
CA LEU A 147 -1.06 -19.36 1.63
C LEU A 147 0.14 -19.85 0.82
N SER A 148 1.15 -18.98 0.66
CA SER A 148 2.42 -19.41 0.08
C SER A 148 3.04 -20.55 0.90
N PRO A 149 3.95 -21.35 0.35
CA PRO A 149 4.63 -22.39 1.11
C PRO A 149 5.23 -21.85 2.42
N ARG A 150 5.80 -20.65 2.39
CA ARG A 150 6.39 -20.01 3.55
C ARG A 150 5.36 -19.55 4.58
N GLU A 151 4.26 -18.99 4.17
CA GLU A 151 3.15 -18.62 5.05
C GLU A 151 2.51 -19.85 5.70
N ARG A 152 2.39 -20.94 4.96
CA ARG A 152 1.90 -22.22 5.48
C ARG A 152 2.84 -22.79 6.54
N GLU A 153 4.17 -22.74 6.34
CA GLU A 153 5.16 -23.13 7.35
C GLU A 153 5.02 -22.28 8.62
N VAL A 154 4.93 -20.96 8.46
CA VAL A 154 4.73 -20.04 9.60
C VAL A 154 3.44 -20.38 10.33
N LEU A 155 2.30 -20.50 9.61
CA LEU A 155 1.00 -20.81 10.21
C LEU A 155 0.99 -22.17 10.94
N THR A 156 1.65 -23.18 10.39
CA THR A 156 1.82 -24.49 11.04
C THR A 156 2.56 -24.37 12.38
N LEU A 157 3.61 -23.57 12.44
CA LEU A 157 4.33 -23.33 13.69
C LEU A 157 3.50 -22.49 14.67
N VAL A 158 2.73 -21.55 14.16
CA VAL A 158 1.77 -20.76 14.95
C VAL A 158 0.72 -21.67 15.61
N ALA A 159 0.14 -22.59 14.86
CA ALA A 159 -0.85 -23.55 15.36
C ALA A 159 -0.29 -24.47 16.47
N ARG A 160 1.02 -24.72 16.44
CA ARG A 160 1.75 -25.46 17.50
C ARG A 160 2.11 -24.60 18.72
N GLY A 161 1.62 -23.36 18.81
CA GLY A 161 1.90 -22.46 19.93
C GLY A 161 3.31 -21.84 19.92
N THR A 162 4.07 -21.95 18.82
CA THR A 162 5.46 -21.48 18.74
C THR A 162 5.50 -19.95 18.72
N THR A 163 6.31 -19.30 19.57
CA THR A 163 6.45 -17.83 19.59
C THR A 163 7.14 -17.29 18.34
N ASN A 164 6.93 -15.99 18.00
CA ASN A 164 7.54 -15.39 16.82
C ASN A 164 9.07 -15.51 16.83
N ARG A 165 9.70 -15.35 18.00
CA ARG A 165 11.14 -15.52 18.18
C ARG A 165 11.59 -16.97 17.86
N ALA A 166 10.84 -17.96 18.31
CA ALA A 166 11.16 -19.37 18.06
C ALA A 166 10.88 -19.75 16.59
N ILE A 167 9.86 -19.15 15.95
CA ILE A 167 9.60 -19.30 14.52
C ILE A 167 10.75 -18.69 13.73
N ALA A 168 11.19 -17.48 14.09
CA ALA A 168 12.30 -16.77 13.44
C ALA A 168 13.58 -17.62 13.46
N ALA A 169 13.91 -18.20 14.63
CA ALA A 169 15.07 -19.09 14.78
C ALA A 169 14.95 -20.36 13.93
N LYS A 170 13.77 -21.02 13.92
CA LYS A 170 13.53 -22.24 13.12
C LYS A 170 13.60 -22.01 11.62
N LEU A 171 13.16 -20.85 11.17
CA LEU A 171 13.02 -20.52 9.76
C LEU A 171 14.20 -19.69 9.22
N PHE A 172 15.21 -19.41 10.08
CA PHE A 172 16.40 -18.62 9.76
C PHE A 172 16.07 -17.22 9.20
N VAL A 173 15.11 -16.52 9.84
CA VAL A 173 14.69 -15.17 9.49
C VAL A 173 14.64 -14.27 10.73
N SER A 174 14.39 -12.96 10.55
CA SER A 174 14.17 -12.03 11.66
C SER A 174 12.75 -12.16 12.26
N GLU A 175 12.57 -11.76 13.52
CA GLU A 175 11.22 -11.67 14.11
C GLU A 175 10.32 -10.67 13.35
N ALA A 176 10.89 -9.61 12.77
CA ALA A 176 10.18 -8.67 11.94
C ALA A 176 9.63 -9.35 10.68
N THR A 177 10.43 -10.21 10.04
CA THR A 177 9.99 -11.00 8.88
C THR A 177 8.83 -11.95 9.25
N VAL A 178 8.88 -12.58 10.43
CA VAL A 178 7.78 -13.42 10.91
C VAL A 178 6.50 -12.60 11.12
N LYS A 179 6.60 -11.40 11.71
CA LYS A 179 5.45 -10.49 11.87
C LYS A 179 4.85 -10.09 10.53
N THR A 180 5.67 -9.82 9.53
CA THR A 180 5.22 -9.52 8.16
C THR A 180 4.45 -10.70 7.57
N HIS A 181 4.99 -11.93 7.67
CA HIS A 181 4.27 -13.12 7.21
C HIS A 181 2.94 -13.33 7.94
N LEU A 182 2.89 -13.06 9.25
CA LEU A 182 1.64 -13.16 10.02
C LEU A 182 0.61 -12.13 9.55
N GLY A 183 1.00 -10.89 9.27
CA GLY A 183 0.13 -9.89 8.67
C GLY A 183 -0.49 -10.41 7.37
N HIS A 184 0.33 -10.89 6.43
CA HIS A 184 -0.16 -11.44 5.17
C HIS A 184 -1.07 -12.66 5.35
N ILE A 185 -0.80 -13.53 6.35
CA ILE A 185 -1.66 -14.67 6.68
C ILE A 185 -3.01 -14.16 7.18
N PHE A 186 -3.03 -13.17 8.08
CA PHE A 186 -4.27 -12.60 8.62
C PHE A 186 -5.13 -11.99 7.52
N ASP A 187 -4.52 -11.21 6.63
CA ASP A 187 -5.19 -10.62 5.48
C ASP A 187 -5.79 -11.69 4.55
N LYS A 188 -5.01 -12.72 4.21
CA LYS A 188 -5.45 -13.83 3.34
C LYS A 188 -6.55 -14.70 3.96
N LEU A 189 -6.56 -14.84 5.27
CA LEU A 189 -7.57 -15.58 5.99
C LEU A 189 -8.81 -14.75 6.35
N GLY A 190 -8.71 -13.41 6.24
CA GLY A 190 -9.76 -12.46 6.64
C GLY A 190 -9.96 -12.45 8.16
N VAL A 191 -8.88 -12.37 8.93
CA VAL A 191 -8.89 -12.39 10.39
C VAL A 191 -7.96 -11.32 10.94
N THR A 192 -8.14 -10.94 12.22
CA THR A 192 -7.41 -9.84 12.85
C THR A 192 -6.41 -10.28 13.91
N ASP A 193 -6.44 -11.57 14.30
CA ASP A 193 -5.59 -12.06 15.37
C ASP A 193 -5.10 -13.50 15.13
N ARG A 194 -4.12 -13.89 15.95
CA ARG A 194 -3.42 -15.17 15.87
C ARG A 194 -4.34 -16.38 16.10
N ALA A 195 -5.25 -16.28 17.08
CA ALA A 195 -6.14 -17.37 17.42
C ALA A 195 -7.21 -17.59 16.34
N ALA A 196 -7.77 -16.50 15.82
CA ALA A 196 -8.69 -16.51 14.69
C ALA A 196 -8.02 -17.07 13.42
N ALA A 197 -6.73 -16.77 13.20
CA ALA A 197 -6.00 -17.33 12.05
C ALA A 197 -5.87 -18.86 12.12
N VAL A 198 -5.57 -19.40 13.29
CA VAL A 198 -5.48 -20.86 13.50
C VAL A 198 -6.84 -21.52 13.33
N ALA A 199 -7.89 -20.99 13.96
CA ALA A 199 -9.24 -21.50 13.83
C ALA A 199 -9.70 -21.52 12.36
N ARG A 200 -9.53 -20.41 11.64
CA ARG A 200 -9.91 -20.28 10.24
C ARG A 200 -9.12 -21.23 9.32
N ALA A 201 -7.85 -21.51 9.67
CA ALA A 201 -7.02 -22.42 8.91
C ALA A 201 -7.47 -23.88 9.05
N TYR A 202 -7.93 -24.31 10.21
CA TYR A 202 -8.57 -25.61 10.41
C TYR A 202 -9.91 -25.69 9.67
N ASP A 203 -10.79 -24.69 9.81
CA ASP A 203 -12.09 -24.64 9.12
C ASP A 203 -11.96 -24.76 7.59
N ARG A 204 -10.89 -24.19 7.02
CA ARG A 204 -10.61 -24.25 5.57
C ARG A 204 -9.78 -25.45 5.14
N GLY A 205 -9.45 -26.38 6.03
CA GLY A 205 -8.61 -27.54 5.73
C GLY A 205 -7.18 -27.21 5.30
N ILE A 206 -6.68 -26.03 5.67
CA ILE A 206 -5.30 -25.60 5.39
C ILE A 206 -4.33 -26.27 6.37
N LEU A 207 -4.78 -26.46 7.59
CA LEU A 207 -4.14 -27.25 8.65
C LEU A 207 -5.02 -28.47 8.92
N GLY A 208 -4.42 -29.64 8.83
CA GLY A 208 -5.05 -30.94 9.08
C GLY A 208 -4.10 -31.86 9.80
#